data_c763607c65f19b25a77a8b5a95c31ebf
#
_entry.id   c763607c65f19b25a77a8b5a95c31ebf
#
_cell.length_a   1.000
_cell.length_b   1.000
_cell.length_c   1.000
_cell.angle_alpha   90.00
_cell.angle_beta   90.00
_cell.angle_gamma   90.00
#
_symmetry.space_group_name_H-M   'P 1'
#
loop_
_entity.id
_entity.type
_entity.pdbx_description
1 polymer ?
#
loop_
_entity_poly.entity_id
_entity_poly.type
_entity_poly.pdbx_seq_one_letter_code
_entity_poly.pdbx_strand_id
1 'polypeptide(L)'
;MVTNNIEEYKGVYVFAQQVDNEISGIALELLGKGKELAAKLETEVTAVLIGYNVKNLADKLAEYGADKVILVDDPELETYRTEPYAHALASVIEKYKPEIVLVGATAIGRDLGPTVSARVQTGLTADCTVLEIGDFPLVAIPGQEQKHNQLLMTRPAFGGNTIATIACPDNRPQMATVRPGVMQKIAPIAGAKAVIEEYNHGFTPNNKYVTIKEVVKAVSDTVDIMDAKILVSGGRGVGSAENFKILEDLAEVLGGTVSCSRAVVDNGWKPKDLQVGQTGKTVRPQIYFAIGISGAIQHVAGMEESDLIVAINKDETAPIFDVADYGIVGDLNKVVPALTEQLKAAKAEKAAN
;
A
#
# COMPACT_ATOMS: atom_id res chain seq x y z
N MET A 1 -25.51 24.31 2.78
CA MET A 1 -24.52 23.46 3.46
C MET A 1 -25.31 22.28 4.02
N VAL A 2 -25.00 21.07 3.59
CA VAL A 2 -25.56 19.85 4.22
C VAL A 2 -24.83 19.72 5.55
N THR A 3 -25.48 20.05 6.65
CA THR A 3 -24.95 19.76 7.99
C THR A 3 -25.05 18.26 8.21
N ASN A 4 -23.99 17.54 7.92
CA ASN A 4 -23.89 16.14 8.31
C ASN A 4 -23.95 16.07 9.84
N ASN A 5 -24.93 15.33 10.38
CA ASN A 5 -24.98 15.06 11.80
C ASN A 5 -23.83 14.08 12.12
N ILE A 6 -22.68 14.62 12.52
CA ILE A 6 -21.43 13.87 12.73
C ILE A 6 -21.61 12.74 13.75
N GLU A 7 -22.47 12.92 14.74
CA GLU A 7 -22.72 11.96 15.82
C GLU A 7 -23.37 10.63 15.35
N GLU A 8 -23.98 10.64 14.15
CA GLU A 8 -24.56 9.43 13.56
C GLU A 8 -23.53 8.52 12.89
N TYR A 9 -22.32 9.04 12.63
CA TYR A 9 -21.27 8.32 11.94
C TYR A 9 -20.40 7.55 12.92
N LYS A 10 -20.27 6.22 12.71
CA LYS A 10 -19.51 5.31 13.58
C LYS A 10 -18.81 4.22 12.79
N GLY A 11 -17.69 3.75 13.32
CA GLY A 11 -16.95 2.62 12.78
C GLY A 11 -15.88 3.00 11.77
N VAL A 12 -14.89 2.13 11.67
CA VAL A 12 -13.79 2.23 10.70
C VAL A 12 -14.06 1.27 9.56
N TYR A 13 -14.25 1.81 8.37
CA TYR A 13 -14.53 1.04 7.17
C TYR A 13 -13.30 0.99 6.27
N VAL A 14 -13.01 -0.18 5.75
CA VAL A 14 -11.89 -0.43 4.84
C VAL A 14 -12.43 -0.92 3.51
N PHE A 15 -12.13 -0.23 2.42
CA PHE A 15 -12.37 -0.77 1.09
C PHE A 15 -11.45 -1.97 0.86
N ALA A 16 -12.02 -3.17 0.92
CA ALA A 16 -11.31 -4.43 0.72
C ALA A 16 -11.08 -4.67 -0.77
N GLN A 17 -10.10 -3.94 -1.34
CA GLN A 17 -9.77 -4.10 -2.76
C GLN A 17 -9.39 -5.53 -3.06
N GLN A 18 -9.99 -6.07 -4.10
CA GLN A 18 -9.67 -7.35 -4.71
C GLN A 18 -9.44 -7.19 -6.21
N VAL A 19 -8.63 -8.06 -6.78
CA VAL A 19 -8.41 -8.17 -8.23
C VAL A 19 -8.37 -9.67 -8.56
N ASP A 20 -9.11 -10.09 -9.57
CA ASP A 20 -9.16 -11.50 -10.00
C ASP A 20 -9.51 -12.48 -8.86
N ASN A 21 -10.41 -12.10 -7.97
CA ASN A 21 -10.82 -12.89 -6.79
C ASN A 21 -9.69 -13.14 -5.77
N GLU A 22 -8.73 -12.20 -5.69
CA GLU A 22 -7.68 -12.19 -4.68
C GLU A 22 -7.66 -10.85 -3.94
N ILE A 23 -7.59 -10.89 -2.60
CA ILE A 23 -7.49 -9.68 -1.78
C ILE A 23 -6.10 -9.06 -1.96
N SER A 24 -6.08 -7.78 -2.30
CA SER A 24 -4.84 -7.00 -2.43
C SER A 24 -4.12 -6.87 -1.08
N GLY A 25 -2.78 -6.91 -1.09
CA GLY A 25 -1.96 -6.77 0.11
C GLY A 25 -2.30 -5.54 0.94
N ILE A 26 -2.53 -4.39 0.27
CA ILE A 26 -2.90 -3.14 0.95
C ILE A 26 -4.24 -3.24 1.72
N ALA A 27 -5.21 -4.00 1.25
CA ALA A 27 -6.47 -4.18 1.99
C ALA A 27 -6.23 -4.85 3.35
N LEU A 28 -5.31 -5.83 3.41
CA LEU A 28 -4.93 -6.51 4.64
C LEU A 28 -4.12 -5.60 5.58
N GLU A 29 -3.26 -4.73 5.03
CA GLU A 29 -2.56 -3.69 5.80
C GLU A 29 -3.56 -2.72 6.45
N LEU A 30 -4.55 -2.26 5.67
CA LEU A 30 -5.57 -1.33 6.13
C LEU A 30 -6.52 -1.94 7.17
N LEU A 31 -6.80 -3.22 7.11
CA LEU A 31 -7.55 -3.91 8.16
C LEU A 31 -6.78 -3.92 9.48
N GLY A 32 -5.47 -4.21 9.45
CA GLY A 32 -4.61 -4.13 10.61
C GLY A 32 -4.59 -2.72 11.22
N LYS A 33 -4.40 -1.70 10.40
CA LYS A 33 -4.43 -0.29 10.84
C LYS A 33 -5.82 0.13 11.30
N GLY A 34 -6.86 -0.30 10.59
CA GLY A 34 -8.26 -0.08 10.98
C GLY A 34 -8.57 -0.61 12.38
N LYS A 35 -8.03 -1.79 12.73
CA LYS A 35 -8.18 -2.38 14.08
C LYS A 35 -7.55 -1.51 15.16
N GLU A 36 -6.36 -0.95 14.90
CA GLU A 36 -5.70 -0.01 15.82
C GLU A 36 -6.54 1.27 16.02
N LEU A 37 -7.04 1.86 14.93
CA LEU A 37 -7.87 3.07 14.99
C LEU A 37 -9.20 2.81 15.67
N ALA A 38 -9.86 1.69 15.34
CA ALA A 38 -11.14 1.29 15.92
C ALA A 38 -11.03 1.04 17.44
N ALA A 39 -9.92 0.45 17.90
CA ALA A 39 -9.67 0.26 19.32
C ALA A 39 -9.57 1.59 20.09
N LYS A 40 -8.97 2.63 19.47
CA LYS A 40 -8.91 3.98 20.07
C LYS A 40 -10.26 4.69 20.10
N LEU A 41 -11.15 4.38 19.15
CA LEU A 41 -12.50 4.94 19.02
C LEU A 41 -13.58 4.08 19.69
N GLU A 42 -13.20 2.96 20.33
CA GLU A 42 -14.10 1.99 20.95
C GLU A 42 -15.20 1.50 19.97
N THR A 43 -14.80 1.16 18.74
CA THR A 43 -15.70 0.77 17.66
C THR A 43 -15.17 -0.45 16.90
N GLU A 44 -15.89 -0.87 15.85
CA GLU A 44 -15.59 -2.05 15.03
C GLU A 44 -14.94 -1.70 13.72
N VAL A 45 -14.21 -2.68 13.13
CA VAL A 45 -13.67 -2.61 11.78
C VAL A 45 -14.59 -3.35 10.83
N THR A 46 -15.07 -2.66 9.81
CA THR A 46 -15.88 -3.23 8.75
C THR A 46 -15.13 -3.22 7.42
N ALA A 47 -14.96 -4.39 6.82
CA ALA A 47 -14.47 -4.49 5.45
C ALA A 47 -15.64 -4.29 4.47
N VAL A 48 -15.45 -3.47 3.45
CA VAL A 48 -16.40 -3.32 2.32
C VAL A 48 -15.82 -4.07 1.13
N LEU A 49 -16.36 -5.25 0.87
CA LEU A 49 -15.94 -6.14 -0.21
C LEU A 49 -16.88 -5.98 -1.41
N ILE A 50 -16.33 -5.46 -2.50
CA ILE A 50 -17.06 -5.16 -3.73
C ILE A 50 -16.51 -6.02 -4.87
N GLY A 51 -17.39 -6.72 -5.61
CA GLY A 51 -16.97 -7.55 -6.72
C GLY A 51 -18.08 -8.41 -7.28
N TYR A 52 -17.69 -9.48 -7.97
CA TYR A 52 -18.59 -10.52 -8.45
C TYR A 52 -18.06 -11.90 -8.06
N ASN A 53 -18.90 -12.73 -7.45
CA ASN A 53 -18.54 -14.04 -6.90
C ASN A 53 -17.37 -13.98 -5.88
N VAL A 54 -17.34 -12.95 -5.02
CA VAL A 54 -16.23 -12.67 -4.10
C VAL A 54 -16.50 -13.07 -2.66
N LYS A 55 -17.64 -13.67 -2.35
CA LYS A 55 -18.05 -14.07 -0.99
C LYS A 55 -17.03 -14.98 -0.29
N ASN A 56 -16.32 -15.82 -1.04
CA ASN A 56 -15.26 -16.69 -0.54
C ASN A 56 -14.09 -15.94 0.11
N LEU A 57 -13.92 -14.67 -0.20
CA LEU A 57 -12.84 -13.83 0.34
C LEU A 57 -13.13 -13.28 1.74
N ALA A 58 -14.38 -13.37 2.21
CA ALA A 58 -14.80 -12.77 3.47
C ALA A 58 -14.09 -13.36 4.70
N ASP A 59 -13.89 -14.67 4.74
CA ASP A 59 -13.18 -15.33 5.85
C ASP A 59 -11.71 -14.85 5.93
N LYS A 60 -11.04 -14.64 4.78
CA LYS A 60 -9.68 -14.08 4.75
C LYS A 60 -9.63 -12.66 5.33
N LEU A 61 -10.65 -11.83 5.07
CA LEU A 61 -10.72 -10.49 5.65
C LEU A 61 -10.89 -10.54 7.18
N ALA A 62 -11.67 -11.51 7.68
CA ALA A 62 -11.83 -11.75 9.12
C ALA A 62 -10.50 -12.16 9.78
N GLU A 63 -9.73 -13.04 9.17
CA GLU A 63 -8.42 -13.44 9.66
C GLU A 63 -7.45 -12.24 9.81
N TYR A 64 -7.62 -11.19 9.03
CA TYR A 64 -6.80 -9.97 9.08
C TYR A 64 -7.47 -8.80 9.82
N GLY A 65 -8.50 -9.06 10.64
CA GLY A 65 -9.02 -8.10 11.60
C GLY A 65 -10.37 -7.46 11.28
N ALA A 66 -11.05 -7.87 10.21
CA ALA A 66 -12.43 -7.43 9.99
C ALA A 66 -13.38 -8.07 10.99
N ASP A 67 -14.12 -7.26 11.75
CA ASP A 67 -15.19 -7.74 12.64
C ASP A 67 -16.46 -8.03 11.83
N LYS A 68 -16.67 -7.24 10.77
CA LYS A 68 -17.81 -7.31 9.86
C LYS A 68 -17.36 -7.19 8.42
N VAL A 69 -18.05 -7.86 7.49
CA VAL A 69 -17.89 -7.70 6.06
C VAL A 69 -19.21 -7.28 5.45
N ILE A 70 -19.25 -6.11 4.82
CA ILE A 70 -20.35 -5.72 3.94
C ILE A 70 -19.99 -6.21 2.54
N LEU A 71 -20.76 -7.16 2.05
CA LEU A 71 -20.59 -7.78 0.74
C LEU A 71 -21.51 -7.12 -0.28
N VAL A 72 -20.90 -6.54 -1.32
CA VAL A 72 -21.60 -6.02 -2.50
C VAL A 72 -21.20 -6.90 -3.69
N ASP A 73 -22.01 -7.89 -3.99
CA ASP A 73 -21.73 -8.91 -5.01
C ASP A 73 -22.73 -8.77 -6.16
N ASP A 74 -22.26 -8.33 -7.33
CA ASP A 74 -23.08 -8.10 -8.52
C ASP A 74 -22.26 -8.34 -9.80
N PRO A 75 -22.82 -8.95 -10.86
CA PRO A 75 -22.13 -9.16 -12.14
C PRO A 75 -21.54 -7.89 -12.76
N GLU A 76 -22.14 -6.73 -12.53
CA GLU A 76 -21.62 -5.44 -13.00
C GLU A 76 -20.31 -5.02 -12.32
N LEU A 77 -19.92 -5.72 -11.25
CA LEU A 77 -18.72 -5.44 -10.47
C LEU A 77 -17.59 -6.46 -10.73
N GLU A 78 -17.71 -7.33 -11.75
CA GLU A 78 -16.70 -8.32 -12.11
C GLU A 78 -15.35 -7.68 -12.43
N THR A 79 -15.38 -6.63 -13.25
CA THR A 79 -14.18 -5.86 -13.59
C THR A 79 -14.35 -4.41 -13.12
N TYR A 80 -13.30 -3.85 -12.55
CA TYR A 80 -13.32 -2.48 -12.04
C TYR A 80 -13.72 -1.48 -13.13
N ARG A 81 -14.73 -0.68 -12.82
CA ARG A 81 -15.13 0.54 -13.52
C ARG A 81 -15.45 1.59 -12.46
N THR A 82 -14.98 2.81 -12.66
CA THR A 82 -15.12 3.90 -11.69
C THR A 82 -16.57 4.07 -11.22
N GLU A 83 -17.50 4.21 -12.13
CA GLU A 83 -18.88 4.56 -11.78
C GLU A 83 -19.63 3.46 -11.00
N PRO A 84 -19.66 2.17 -11.42
CA PRO A 84 -20.30 1.12 -10.63
C PRO A 84 -19.72 0.97 -9.24
N TYR A 85 -18.39 0.97 -9.12
CA TYR A 85 -17.71 0.85 -7.82
C TYR A 85 -17.95 2.08 -6.94
N ALA A 86 -17.89 3.29 -7.51
CA ALA A 86 -18.15 4.52 -6.75
C ALA A 86 -19.61 4.60 -6.28
N HIS A 87 -20.57 4.12 -7.09
CA HIS A 87 -21.97 4.03 -6.70
C HIS A 87 -22.14 3.03 -5.54
N ALA A 88 -21.56 1.84 -5.65
CA ALA A 88 -21.63 0.81 -4.63
C ALA A 88 -21.05 1.30 -3.29
N LEU A 89 -19.82 1.84 -3.30
CA LEU A 89 -19.17 2.31 -2.08
C LEU A 89 -19.87 3.52 -1.47
N ALA A 90 -20.31 4.49 -2.29
CA ALA A 90 -21.08 5.64 -1.79
C ALA A 90 -22.41 5.21 -1.16
N SER A 91 -23.14 4.26 -1.76
CA SER A 91 -24.39 3.72 -1.21
C SER A 91 -24.18 3.02 0.14
N VAL A 92 -23.05 2.32 0.31
CA VAL A 92 -22.65 1.75 1.62
C VAL A 92 -22.41 2.87 2.63
N ILE A 93 -21.66 3.91 2.27
CA ILE A 93 -21.37 5.05 3.15
C ILE A 93 -22.68 5.77 3.56
N GLU A 94 -23.56 6.02 2.63
CA GLU A 94 -24.84 6.70 2.89
C GLU A 94 -25.74 5.90 3.84
N LYS A 95 -25.77 4.56 3.69
CA LYS A 95 -26.59 3.69 4.51
C LYS A 95 -26.03 3.48 5.93
N TYR A 96 -24.73 3.19 6.01
CA TYR A 96 -24.11 2.73 7.26
C TYR A 96 -23.40 3.84 8.04
N LYS A 97 -23.19 4.99 7.43
CA LYS A 97 -22.60 6.19 8.03
C LYS A 97 -21.30 5.89 8.80
N PRO A 98 -20.24 5.40 8.10
CA PRO A 98 -18.95 5.17 8.73
C PRO A 98 -18.30 6.49 9.18
N GLU A 99 -17.62 6.49 10.32
CA GLU A 99 -16.83 7.64 10.76
C GLU A 99 -15.55 7.81 9.93
N ILE A 100 -14.90 6.70 9.64
CA ILE A 100 -13.65 6.65 8.86
C ILE A 100 -13.81 5.70 7.68
N VAL A 101 -13.30 6.08 6.51
CA VAL A 101 -13.18 5.21 5.34
C VAL A 101 -11.74 5.21 4.82
N LEU A 102 -11.11 4.04 4.82
CA LEU A 102 -9.76 3.83 4.35
C LEU A 102 -9.75 3.11 2.99
N VAL A 103 -8.94 3.60 2.07
CA VAL A 103 -8.77 3.06 0.71
C VAL A 103 -7.28 2.92 0.42
N GLY A 104 -6.84 1.84 -0.23
CA GLY A 104 -5.44 1.72 -0.66
C GLY A 104 -5.11 2.70 -1.79
N ALA A 105 -3.98 3.37 -1.75
CA ALA A 105 -3.54 4.31 -2.81
C ALA A 105 -2.96 3.57 -4.05
N THR A 106 -3.62 2.50 -4.48
CA THR A 106 -3.39 1.79 -5.74
C THR A 106 -3.94 2.59 -6.94
N ALA A 107 -3.74 2.14 -8.16
CA ALA A 107 -4.38 2.75 -9.33
C ALA A 107 -5.92 2.81 -9.18
N ILE A 108 -6.54 1.71 -8.69
CA ILE A 108 -7.98 1.67 -8.41
C ILE A 108 -8.35 2.65 -7.30
N GLY A 109 -7.66 2.64 -6.18
CA GLY A 109 -8.03 3.48 -5.04
C GLY A 109 -7.78 4.97 -5.27
N ARG A 110 -6.80 5.34 -6.09
CA ARG A 110 -6.54 6.73 -6.50
C ARG A 110 -7.62 7.29 -7.44
N ASP A 111 -8.35 6.43 -8.11
CA ASP A 111 -9.51 6.78 -8.92
C ASP A 111 -10.81 6.75 -8.08
N LEU A 112 -11.02 5.66 -7.33
CA LEU A 112 -12.23 5.44 -6.56
C LEU A 112 -12.38 6.41 -5.37
N GLY A 113 -11.34 6.57 -4.57
CA GLY A 113 -11.37 7.36 -3.33
C GLY A 113 -11.84 8.81 -3.56
N PRO A 114 -11.19 9.59 -4.44
CA PRO A 114 -11.62 10.96 -4.77
C PRO A 114 -13.01 11.03 -5.35
N THR A 115 -13.38 10.08 -6.21
CA THR A 115 -14.73 10.01 -6.82
C THR A 115 -15.80 9.82 -5.77
N VAL A 116 -15.58 8.91 -4.81
CA VAL A 116 -16.51 8.65 -3.70
C VAL A 116 -16.56 9.86 -2.76
N SER A 117 -15.42 10.41 -2.36
CA SER A 117 -15.39 11.55 -1.42
C SER A 117 -16.15 12.77 -1.97
N ALA A 118 -16.00 13.05 -3.26
CA ALA A 118 -16.76 14.10 -3.93
C ALA A 118 -18.27 13.81 -3.94
N ARG A 119 -18.66 12.55 -4.16
CA ARG A 119 -20.07 12.13 -4.19
C ARG A 119 -20.74 12.25 -2.83
N VAL A 120 -20.07 11.85 -1.76
CA VAL A 120 -20.59 11.97 -0.38
C VAL A 120 -20.27 13.31 0.27
N GLN A 121 -19.71 14.25 -0.49
CA GLN A 121 -19.41 15.63 -0.08
C GLN A 121 -18.51 15.74 1.17
N THR A 122 -17.45 14.96 1.19
CA THR A 122 -16.45 14.99 2.28
C THR A 122 -15.02 15.21 1.75
N GLY A 123 -14.10 15.52 2.65
CA GLY A 123 -12.68 15.62 2.33
C GLY A 123 -12.00 14.26 2.23
N LEU A 124 -10.97 14.16 1.38
CA LEU A 124 -10.09 13.00 1.29
C LEU A 124 -8.64 13.44 1.31
N THR A 125 -7.84 12.85 2.20
CA THR A 125 -6.38 13.02 2.19
C THR A 125 -5.74 11.89 1.40
N ALA A 126 -4.99 12.25 0.36
CA ALA A 126 -4.41 11.28 -0.56
C ALA A 126 -2.98 10.90 -0.18
N ASP A 127 -2.64 9.60 -0.40
CA ASP A 127 -1.28 9.04 -0.31
C ASP A 127 -0.66 9.20 1.10
N CYS A 128 -1.47 8.89 2.12
CA CYS A 128 -1.06 8.95 3.52
C CYS A 128 -0.01 7.87 3.84
N THR A 129 0.91 8.21 4.73
CA THR A 129 1.93 7.29 5.27
C THR A 129 1.74 7.00 6.75
N VAL A 130 1.07 7.91 7.50
CA VAL A 130 0.72 7.68 8.91
C VAL A 130 -0.74 8.05 9.13
N LEU A 131 -1.44 7.25 9.94
CA LEU A 131 -2.81 7.48 10.40
C LEU A 131 -2.87 7.32 11.91
N GLU A 132 -3.44 8.31 12.60
CA GLU A 132 -3.59 8.29 14.07
C GLU A 132 -4.91 8.91 14.49
N ILE A 133 -5.41 8.53 15.67
CA ILE A 133 -6.51 9.24 16.33
C ILE A 133 -5.91 10.23 17.31
N GLY A 134 -6.34 11.48 17.21
CA GLY A 134 -5.87 12.55 18.08
C GLY A 134 -6.77 13.78 18.03
N ASP A 135 -6.31 14.86 18.65
CA ASP A 135 -7.06 16.12 18.74
C ASP A 135 -6.64 17.08 17.63
N PHE A 136 -7.57 17.87 17.12
CA PHE A 136 -7.30 18.88 16.11
C PHE A 136 -7.93 20.24 16.51
N PRO A 137 -7.18 21.36 16.44
CA PRO A 137 -5.76 21.45 16.08
C PRO A 137 -4.85 20.71 17.06
N LEU A 138 -3.68 20.27 16.59
CA LEU A 138 -2.70 19.49 17.38
C LEU A 138 -2.24 20.22 18.66
N VAL A 139 -2.23 21.55 18.62
CA VAL A 139 -1.96 22.41 19.76
C VAL A 139 -3.17 23.29 19.97
N ALA A 140 -3.63 23.40 21.22
CA ALA A 140 -4.76 24.26 21.56
C ALA A 140 -4.47 25.72 21.18
N ILE A 141 -5.36 26.30 20.38
CA ILE A 141 -5.27 27.70 19.94
C ILE A 141 -6.30 28.52 20.72
N PRO A 142 -5.90 29.61 21.42
CA PRO A 142 -6.85 30.43 22.16
C PRO A 142 -8.00 30.95 21.28
N GLY A 143 -9.24 30.70 21.70
CA GLY A 143 -10.45 31.07 20.97
C GLY A 143 -10.88 30.11 19.87
N GLN A 144 -10.17 29.01 19.62
CA GLN A 144 -10.57 27.94 18.72
C GLN A 144 -10.92 26.68 19.52
N GLU A 145 -12.08 26.09 19.21
CA GLU A 145 -12.50 24.83 19.79
C GLU A 145 -11.64 23.67 19.27
N GLN A 146 -11.09 22.88 20.18
CA GLN A 146 -10.35 21.66 19.83
C GLN A 146 -11.34 20.51 19.62
N LYS A 147 -11.28 19.87 18.47
CA LYS A 147 -12.05 18.67 18.14
C LYS A 147 -11.29 17.43 18.57
N HIS A 148 -11.93 16.57 19.38
CA HIS A 148 -11.32 15.33 19.88
C HIS A 148 -11.57 14.16 18.93
N ASN A 149 -10.74 13.12 19.07
CA ASN A 149 -10.90 11.85 18.33
C ASN A 149 -10.95 12.02 16.81
N GLN A 150 -10.17 12.93 16.25
CA GLN A 150 -10.09 13.12 14.80
C GLN A 150 -9.08 12.17 14.17
N LEU A 151 -9.35 11.75 12.93
CA LEU A 151 -8.35 11.05 12.13
C LEU A 151 -7.29 12.06 11.68
N LEU A 152 -6.08 11.92 12.19
CA LEU A 152 -4.90 12.66 11.79
C LEU A 152 -4.22 11.92 10.64
N MET A 153 -4.21 12.53 9.47
CA MET A 153 -3.75 11.93 8.23
C MET A 153 -2.44 12.58 7.80
N THR A 154 -1.34 11.90 8.00
CA THR A 154 -0.01 12.42 7.67
C THR A 154 0.45 11.91 6.31
N ARG A 155 0.95 12.83 5.49
CA ARG A 155 1.46 12.53 4.16
C ARG A 155 2.71 13.36 3.82
N PRO A 156 3.64 12.82 3.02
CA PRO A 156 4.71 13.61 2.42
C PRO A 156 4.14 14.64 1.43
N ALA A 157 4.69 15.85 1.47
CA ALA A 157 4.38 16.94 0.56
C ALA A 157 5.67 17.50 -0.07
N PHE A 158 5.55 18.25 -1.16
CA PHE A 158 6.66 18.94 -1.82
C PHE A 158 7.89 18.03 -2.09
N GLY A 159 7.67 16.87 -2.71
CA GLY A 159 8.76 15.96 -3.08
C GLY A 159 9.37 15.17 -1.91
N GLY A 160 8.68 15.12 -0.76
CA GLY A 160 9.13 14.37 0.41
C GLY A 160 9.86 15.21 1.48
N ASN A 161 10.20 16.47 1.17
CA ASN A 161 10.93 17.34 2.11
C ASN A 161 10.06 17.95 3.21
N THR A 162 8.75 17.82 3.10
CA THR A 162 7.79 18.37 4.06
C THR A 162 6.74 17.31 4.38
N ILE A 163 6.38 17.19 5.64
CA ILE A 163 5.31 16.32 6.12
C ILE A 163 4.13 17.20 6.50
N ALA A 164 2.94 16.85 6.02
CA ALA A 164 1.70 17.55 6.35
C ALA A 164 0.75 16.59 7.09
N THR A 165 0.29 17.00 8.28
CA THR A 165 -0.79 16.33 9.00
C THR A 165 -2.10 17.07 8.76
N ILE A 166 -3.09 16.37 8.25
CA ILE A 166 -4.37 16.90 7.79
C ILE A 166 -5.48 16.23 8.59
N ALA A 167 -6.51 16.98 8.94
CA ALA A 167 -7.73 16.46 9.56
C ALA A 167 -8.97 16.95 8.79
N CYS A 168 -10.08 16.24 8.95
CA CYS A 168 -11.38 16.62 8.39
C CYS A 168 -12.44 16.71 9.52
N PRO A 169 -12.38 17.76 10.34
CA PRO A 169 -13.17 17.83 11.57
C PRO A 169 -14.68 18.05 11.35
N ASP A 170 -15.07 18.64 10.23
CA ASP A 170 -16.43 19.16 10.01
C ASP A 170 -17.30 18.25 9.12
N ASN A 171 -16.70 17.27 8.43
CA ASN A 171 -17.41 16.36 7.54
C ASN A 171 -17.14 14.90 7.88
N ARG A 172 -18.08 14.03 7.49
CA ARG A 172 -17.96 12.57 7.61
C ARG A 172 -18.38 11.89 6.29
N PRO A 173 -17.81 10.71 6.01
CA PRO A 173 -16.69 10.08 6.74
C PRO A 173 -15.39 10.88 6.58
N GLN A 174 -14.45 10.69 7.51
CA GLN A 174 -13.05 11.11 7.33
C GLN A 174 -12.39 10.11 6.39
N MET A 175 -11.92 10.55 5.22
CA MET A 175 -11.42 9.64 4.19
C MET A 175 -9.92 9.80 3.94
N ALA A 176 -9.25 8.67 3.80
CA ALA A 176 -7.84 8.63 3.40
C ALA A 176 -7.59 7.60 2.32
N THR A 177 -6.73 7.94 1.33
CA THR A 177 -6.02 6.88 0.60
C THR A 177 -4.64 6.68 1.22
N VAL A 178 -4.21 5.42 1.38
CA VAL A 178 -2.99 5.05 2.08
C VAL A 178 -2.02 4.38 1.12
N ARG A 179 -0.77 4.81 1.16
CA ARG A 179 0.28 4.24 0.32
C ARG A 179 0.48 2.76 0.65
N PRO A 180 0.51 1.85 -0.35
CA PRO A 180 0.84 0.45 -0.12
C PRO A 180 2.23 0.27 0.48
N GLY A 181 2.38 -0.72 1.37
CA GLY A 181 3.66 -1.07 2.00
C GLY A 181 4.06 -0.23 3.22
N VAL A 182 3.27 0.80 3.60
CA VAL A 182 3.58 1.65 4.77
C VAL A 182 2.87 1.22 6.05
N MET A 183 1.79 0.44 5.96
CA MET A 183 1.09 -0.09 7.13
C MET A 183 1.42 -1.58 7.30
N GLN A 184 1.40 -2.04 8.55
CA GLN A 184 1.68 -3.45 8.84
C GLN A 184 0.40 -4.29 8.79
N LYS A 185 0.49 -5.45 8.11
CA LYS A 185 -0.51 -6.50 8.23
C LYS A 185 -0.41 -7.10 9.63
N ILE A 186 -1.53 -7.37 10.26
CA ILE A 186 -1.51 -8.18 11.49
C ILE A 186 -1.20 -9.64 11.15
N ALA A 187 -0.69 -10.40 12.11
CA ALA A 187 -0.59 -11.84 11.95
C ALA A 187 -2.00 -12.44 11.75
N PRO A 188 -2.22 -13.32 10.78
CA PRO A 188 -3.55 -13.87 10.54
C PRO A 188 -4.05 -14.68 11.74
N ILE A 189 -5.29 -14.43 12.14
CA ILE A 189 -5.97 -15.15 13.23
C ILE A 189 -6.69 -16.33 12.60
N ALA A 190 -6.05 -17.50 12.65
CA ALA A 190 -6.57 -18.70 12.00
C ALA A 190 -8.01 -19.03 12.48
N GLY A 191 -8.92 -19.22 11.53
CA GLY A 191 -10.31 -19.57 11.79
C GLY A 191 -11.19 -18.43 12.28
N ALA A 192 -10.71 -17.19 12.30
CA ALA A 192 -11.54 -16.03 12.56
C ALA A 192 -12.66 -15.92 11.52
N LYS A 193 -13.84 -15.52 11.96
CA LYS A 193 -15.02 -15.34 11.11
C LYS A 193 -15.64 -13.98 11.35
N ALA A 194 -15.96 -13.28 10.27
CA ALA A 194 -16.67 -12.02 10.32
C ALA A 194 -18.18 -12.23 10.18
N VAL A 195 -18.95 -11.28 10.69
CA VAL A 195 -20.37 -11.17 10.36
C VAL A 195 -20.48 -10.68 8.91
N ILE A 196 -21.02 -11.49 8.01
CA ILE A 196 -21.22 -11.12 6.61
C ILE A 196 -22.61 -10.55 6.44
N GLU A 197 -22.70 -9.32 5.97
CA GLU A 197 -23.96 -8.67 5.58
C GLU A 197 -23.96 -8.42 4.07
N GLU A 198 -24.86 -9.09 3.35
CA GLU A 198 -25.05 -8.86 1.93
C GLU A 198 -25.83 -7.56 1.72
N TYR A 199 -25.29 -6.66 0.90
CA TYR A 199 -25.89 -5.38 0.58
C TYR A 199 -26.15 -5.23 -0.92
N ASN A 200 -27.42 -5.15 -1.26
CA ASN A 200 -27.85 -4.85 -2.63
C ASN A 200 -28.18 -3.36 -2.73
N HIS A 201 -27.37 -2.63 -3.49
CA HIS A 201 -27.51 -1.19 -3.69
C HIS A 201 -28.32 -0.84 -4.95
N GLY A 202 -28.54 -1.82 -5.84
CA GLY A 202 -29.20 -1.63 -7.13
C GLY A 202 -28.41 -0.71 -8.08
N PHE A 203 -28.44 -1.01 -9.38
CA PHE A 203 -27.85 -0.17 -10.41
C PHE A 203 -28.93 0.52 -11.23
N THR A 204 -28.66 1.76 -11.62
CA THR A 204 -29.45 2.49 -12.64
C THR A 204 -28.70 2.48 -13.97
N PRO A 205 -29.36 2.80 -15.10
CA PRO A 205 -28.67 2.93 -16.39
C PRO A 205 -27.51 3.93 -16.34
N ASN A 206 -27.60 4.97 -15.52
CA ASN A 206 -26.54 5.97 -15.36
C ASN A 206 -25.28 5.44 -14.69
N ASN A 207 -25.34 4.31 -13.99
CA ASN A 207 -24.18 3.66 -13.39
C ASN A 207 -23.50 2.66 -14.33
N LYS A 208 -24.06 2.42 -15.52
CA LYS A 208 -23.67 1.36 -16.47
C LYS A 208 -23.32 1.87 -17.87
N TYR A 209 -22.94 3.12 -18.01
CA TYR A 209 -22.73 3.74 -19.33
C TYR A 209 -21.40 3.33 -20.02
N VAL A 210 -20.50 2.66 -19.30
CA VAL A 210 -19.25 2.12 -19.86
C VAL A 210 -19.34 0.61 -19.96
N THR A 211 -19.08 0.06 -21.14
CA THR A 211 -19.01 -1.37 -21.40
C THR A 211 -17.57 -1.79 -21.69
N ILE A 212 -17.08 -2.77 -20.97
CA ILE A 212 -15.77 -3.38 -21.24
C ILE A 212 -15.92 -4.30 -22.45
N LYS A 213 -15.12 -4.06 -23.49
CA LYS A 213 -15.11 -4.91 -24.70
C LYS A 213 -14.12 -6.06 -24.55
N GLU A 214 -12.97 -5.78 -23.94
CA GLU A 214 -11.89 -6.74 -23.80
C GLU A 214 -11.00 -6.36 -22.62
N VAL A 215 -10.51 -7.34 -21.89
CA VAL A 215 -9.48 -7.19 -20.84
C VAL A 215 -8.22 -7.89 -21.32
N VAL A 216 -7.19 -7.11 -21.64
CA VAL A 216 -5.88 -7.64 -22.02
C VAL A 216 -5.00 -7.65 -20.79
N LYS A 217 -4.76 -8.85 -20.24
CA LYS A 217 -3.85 -9.02 -19.10
C LYS A 217 -2.42 -9.13 -19.61
N ALA A 218 -1.51 -8.34 -19.06
CA ALA A 218 -0.09 -8.58 -19.22
C ALA A 218 0.27 -9.86 -18.46
N VAL A 219 0.80 -10.86 -19.18
CA VAL A 219 1.34 -12.07 -18.53
C VAL A 219 2.66 -11.67 -17.87
N SER A 220 2.67 -11.54 -16.57
CA SER A 220 3.87 -11.31 -15.77
C SER A 220 4.14 -12.57 -14.96
N ASP A 221 5.15 -13.32 -15.37
CA ASP A 221 5.64 -14.50 -14.64
C ASP A 221 6.49 -14.13 -13.41
N THR A 222 6.56 -12.83 -13.06
CA THR A 222 7.40 -12.33 -11.97
C THR A 222 6.58 -12.06 -10.71
N VAL A 223 7.11 -12.50 -9.56
CA VAL A 223 6.58 -12.15 -8.23
C VAL A 223 6.54 -10.62 -8.09
N ASP A 224 5.43 -10.09 -7.57
CA ASP A 224 5.36 -8.65 -7.28
C ASP A 224 6.44 -8.29 -6.25
N ILE A 225 7.28 -7.30 -6.59
CA ILE A 225 8.35 -6.83 -5.69
C ILE A 225 7.84 -6.31 -4.35
N MET A 226 6.56 -5.96 -4.24
CA MET A 226 5.93 -5.53 -2.97
C MET A 226 5.75 -6.68 -1.98
N ASP A 227 5.62 -7.92 -2.46
CA ASP A 227 5.45 -9.11 -1.62
C ASP A 227 6.78 -9.87 -1.41
N ALA A 228 7.86 -9.42 -2.03
CA ALA A 228 9.17 -10.06 -1.93
C ALA A 228 9.80 -9.86 -0.55
N LYS A 229 10.26 -10.95 0.08
CA LYS A 229 10.96 -10.89 1.38
C LYS A 229 12.39 -10.36 1.27
N ILE A 230 13.04 -10.62 0.15
CA ILE A 230 14.42 -10.17 -0.13
C ILE A 230 14.42 -9.50 -1.49
N LEU A 231 14.89 -8.26 -1.53
CA LEU A 231 15.05 -7.50 -2.76
C LEU A 231 16.52 -7.20 -3.04
N VAL A 232 16.93 -7.50 -4.27
CA VAL A 232 18.24 -7.14 -4.80
C VAL A 232 18.04 -6.02 -5.82
N SER A 233 18.27 -4.78 -5.41
CA SER A 233 17.94 -3.60 -6.20
C SER A 233 19.16 -3.01 -6.89
N GLY A 234 19.08 -2.84 -8.21
CA GLY A 234 20.12 -2.24 -9.02
C GLY A 234 19.88 -0.77 -9.33
N GLY A 235 20.93 0.05 -9.19
CA GLY A 235 20.93 1.44 -9.60
C GLY A 235 21.63 1.66 -10.95
N ARG A 236 21.76 2.95 -11.35
CA ARG A 236 22.51 3.34 -12.55
C ARG A 236 23.98 2.88 -12.50
N GLY A 237 24.54 2.69 -11.30
CA GLY A 237 25.90 2.21 -11.10
C GLY A 237 26.16 0.79 -11.64
N VAL A 238 25.12 0.00 -11.92
CA VAL A 238 25.23 -1.33 -12.57
C VAL A 238 25.78 -1.19 -14.01
N GLY A 239 25.51 -0.09 -14.69
CA GLY A 239 26.16 0.30 -15.93
C GLY A 239 25.46 -0.15 -17.22
N SER A 240 24.86 -1.34 -17.26
CA SER A 240 24.10 -1.84 -18.41
C SER A 240 23.03 -2.86 -18.04
N ALA A 241 22.16 -3.21 -18.98
CA ALA A 241 21.14 -4.26 -18.78
C ALA A 241 21.75 -5.65 -18.56
N GLU A 242 22.84 -5.95 -19.27
CA GLU A 242 23.55 -7.24 -19.19
C GLU A 242 24.17 -7.45 -17.80
N ASN A 243 24.69 -6.40 -17.19
CA ASN A 243 25.30 -6.45 -15.86
C ASN A 243 24.29 -6.77 -14.75
N PHE A 244 22.99 -6.65 -14.99
CA PHE A 244 21.98 -7.10 -14.06
C PHE A 244 22.05 -8.59 -13.75
N LYS A 245 22.71 -9.38 -14.63
CA LYS A 245 22.90 -10.81 -14.41
C LYS A 245 23.58 -11.11 -13.07
N ILE A 246 24.54 -10.30 -12.63
CA ILE A 246 25.20 -10.49 -11.33
C ILE A 246 24.24 -10.28 -10.14
N LEU A 247 23.23 -9.42 -10.31
CA LEU A 247 22.19 -9.18 -9.29
C LEU A 247 21.16 -10.31 -9.30
N GLU A 248 20.82 -10.81 -10.49
CA GLU A 248 19.93 -11.96 -10.66
C GLU A 248 20.52 -13.22 -10.00
N ASP A 249 21.82 -13.47 -10.21
CA ASP A 249 22.53 -14.59 -9.59
C ASP A 249 22.57 -14.48 -8.05
N LEU A 250 22.73 -13.26 -7.50
CA LEU A 250 22.65 -13.01 -6.06
C LEU A 250 21.22 -13.23 -5.55
N ALA A 251 20.22 -12.72 -6.27
CA ALA A 251 18.81 -12.88 -5.90
C ALA A 251 18.40 -14.36 -5.90
N GLU A 252 18.82 -15.14 -6.88
CA GLU A 252 18.58 -16.58 -6.96
C GLU A 252 19.16 -17.31 -5.73
N VAL A 253 20.40 -17.01 -5.37
CA VAL A 253 21.05 -17.61 -4.20
C VAL A 253 20.32 -17.24 -2.91
N LEU A 254 19.80 -16.04 -2.80
CA LEU A 254 19.07 -15.57 -1.61
C LEU A 254 17.60 -16.06 -1.59
N GLY A 255 17.05 -16.51 -2.73
CA GLY A 255 15.62 -16.76 -2.88
C GLY A 255 14.82 -15.45 -2.89
N GLY A 256 15.44 -14.38 -3.41
CA GLY A 256 14.89 -13.04 -3.50
C GLY A 256 14.49 -12.66 -4.93
N THR A 257 14.05 -11.43 -5.09
CA THR A 257 13.60 -10.85 -6.37
C THR A 257 14.47 -9.63 -6.74
N VAL A 258 14.72 -9.45 -8.03
CA VAL A 258 15.44 -8.27 -8.53
C VAL A 258 14.50 -7.09 -8.64
N SER A 259 14.98 -5.92 -8.23
CA SER A 259 14.30 -4.63 -8.42
C SER A 259 15.26 -3.57 -8.93
N CYS A 260 14.79 -2.36 -9.18
CA CYS A 260 15.64 -1.34 -9.72
C CYS A 260 15.22 0.09 -9.34
N SER A 261 16.16 1.03 -9.50
CA SER A 261 15.86 2.46 -9.37
C SER A 261 15.25 3.03 -10.66
N ARG A 262 14.62 4.21 -10.57
CA ARG A 262 14.04 4.92 -11.71
C ARG A 262 15.03 5.12 -12.89
N ALA A 263 16.27 5.46 -12.59
CA ALA A 263 17.29 5.67 -13.63
C ALA A 263 17.53 4.43 -14.49
N VAL A 264 17.34 3.23 -13.95
CA VAL A 264 17.45 1.96 -14.70
C VAL A 264 16.27 1.80 -15.66
N VAL A 265 15.07 2.16 -15.23
CA VAL A 265 13.86 2.13 -16.07
C VAL A 265 13.94 3.18 -17.18
N ASP A 266 14.37 4.40 -16.84
CA ASP A 266 14.54 5.49 -17.81
C ASP A 266 15.57 5.13 -18.90
N ASN A 267 16.57 4.29 -18.59
CA ASN A 267 17.53 3.74 -19.53
C ASN A 267 17.03 2.48 -20.29
N GLY A 268 15.83 2.00 -19.99
CA GLY A 268 15.26 0.81 -20.63
C GLY A 268 15.91 -0.52 -20.24
N TRP A 269 16.69 -0.58 -19.14
CA TRP A 269 17.37 -1.81 -18.71
C TRP A 269 16.46 -2.79 -17.99
N LYS A 270 15.44 -2.30 -17.28
CA LYS A 270 14.41 -3.09 -16.61
C LYS A 270 13.03 -2.44 -16.76
N PRO A 271 11.94 -3.20 -16.70
CA PRO A 271 10.59 -2.69 -16.82
C PRO A 271 10.19 -1.89 -15.57
N LYS A 272 9.20 -1.01 -15.74
CA LYS A 272 8.69 -0.11 -14.68
C LYS A 272 8.12 -0.86 -13.47
N ASP A 273 7.61 -2.06 -13.65
CA ASP A 273 7.01 -2.87 -12.59
C ASP A 273 8.03 -3.30 -11.51
N LEU A 274 9.33 -3.25 -11.84
CA LEU A 274 10.44 -3.50 -10.92
C LEU A 274 11.00 -2.22 -10.28
N GLN A 275 10.42 -1.05 -10.58
CA GLN A 275 10.90 0.21 -10.05
C GLN A 275 10.52 0.41 -8.60
N VAL A 276 11.52 0.65 -7.74
CA VAL A 276 11.37 1.07 -6.35
C VAL A 276 11.55 2.59 -6.24
N GLY A 277 10.71 3.24 -5.43
CA GLY A 277 10.78 4.66 -5.13
C GLY A 277 9.42 5.36 -5.17
N GLN A 278 9.40 6.65 -4.91
CA GLN A 278 8.20 7.49 -4.82
C GLN A 278 7.29 7.42 -6.06
N THR A 279 7.87 7.28 -7.26
CA THR A 279 7.13 7.16 -8.53
C THR A 279 7.02 5.72 -9.03
N GLY A 280 7.55 4.77 -8.29
CA GLY A 280 7.47 3.34 -8.50
C GLY A 280 6.65 2.66 -7.40
N LYS A 281 7.12 1.49 -6.99
CA LYS A 281 6.54 0.75 -5.87
C LYS A 281 7.27 1.11 -4.56
N THR A 282 6.51 1.22 -3.47
CA THR A 282 7.07 1.24 -2.11
C THR A 282 7.12 -0.18 -1.61
N VAL A 283 8.27 -0.58 -1.08
CA VAL A 283 8.57 -1.95 -0.66
C VAL A 283 9.06 -1.98 0.78
N ARG A 284 8.79 -3.08 1.48
CA ARG A 284 9.26 -3.32 2.84
C ARG A 284 9.72 -4.76 3.00
N PRO A 285 10.82 -5.15 2.32
CA PRO A 285 11.37 -6.49 2.47
C PRO A 285 12.09 -6.66 3.82
N GLN A 286 12.31 -7.89 4.22
CA GLN A 286 13.18 -8.22 5.35
C GLN A 286 14.64 -7.81 5.07
N ILE A 287 15.09 -7.91 3.80
CA ILE A 287 16.43 -7.48 3.40
C ILE A 287 16.34 -6.74 2.06
N TYR A 288 16.89 -5.55 2.01
CA TYR A 288 17.04 -4.74 0.81
C TYR A 288 18.50 -4.53 0.46
N PHE A 289 18.97 -5.09 -0.64
CA PHE A 289 20.30 -4.82 -1.19
C PHE A 289 20.23 -3.63 -2.16
N ALA A 290 20.88 -2.53 -1.81
CA ALA A 290 21.00 -1.33 -2.65
C ALA A 290 22.35 -1.33 -3.39
N ILE A 291 22.37 -1.83 -4.64
CA ILE A 291 23.59 -2.06 -5.40
C ILE A 291 23.76 -1.01 -6.49
N GLY A 292 24.80 -0.17 -6.39
CA GLY A 292 25.05 0.91 -7.35
C GLY A 292 23.95 1.98 -7.37
N ILE A 293 23.25 2.15 -6.26
CA ILE A 293 22.22 3.16 -6.03
C ILE A 293 22.83 4.34 -5.27
N SER A 294 22.54 5.56 -5.71
CA SER A 294 23.07 6.78 -5.08
C SER A 294 22.41 7.17 -3.78
N GLY A 295 21.14 6.78 -3.56
CA GLY A 295 20.38 7.19 -2.37
C GLY A 295 19.63 8.51 -2.55
N ALA A 296 19.18 8.84 -3.76
CA ALA A 296 18.27 9.96 -3.94
C ALA A 296 17.01 9.79 -3.09
N ILE A 297 16.54 10.88 -2.45
CA ILE A 297 15.41 10.86 -1.51
C ILE A 297 14.15 10.19 -2.10
N GLN A 298 13.92 10.34 -3.41
CA GLN A 298 12.77 9.73 -4.09
C GLN A 298 12.89 8.20 -4.18
N HIS A 299 14.11 7.65 -4.15
CA HIS A 299 14.33 6.21 -4.10
C HIS A 299 14.23 5.72 -2.65
N VAL A 300 14.90 6.42 -1.73
CA VAL A 300 14.91 6.10 -0.30
C VAL A 300 13.49 6.03 0.25
N ALA A 301 12.62 7.00 -0.07
CA ALA A 301 11.21 7.00 0.34
C ALA A 301 10.39 5.77 -0.11
N GLY A 302 10.94 4.94 -1.00
CA GLY A 302 10.31 3.70 -1.44
C GLY A 302 10.86 2.45 -0.78
N MET A 303 11.92 2.54 0.07
CA MET A 303 12.56 1.36 0.65
C MET A 303 13.10 1.54 2.08
N GLU A 304 13.06 2.75 2.62
CA GLU A 304 13.62 3.08 3.95
C GLU A 304 13.01 2.29 5.11
N GLU A 305 11.79 1.78 4.95
CA GLU A 305 11.09 0.95 5.93
C GLU A 305 11.46 -0.55 5.84
N SER A 306 12.48 -0.91 5.07
CA SER A 306 13.01 -2.30 5.03
C SER A 306 13.58 -2.68 6.38
N ASP A 307 13.45 -3.96 6.79
CA ASP A 307 13.95 -4.41 8.10
C ASP A 307 15.48 -4.38 8.18
N LEU A 308 16.17 -4.58 7.04
CA LEU A 308 17.63 -4.51 6.91
C LEU A 308 18.02 -3.95 5.53
N ILE A 309 18.87 -2.94 5.51
CA ILE A 309 19.37 -2.32 4.28
C ILE A 309 20.87 -2.56 4.15
N VAL A 310 21.29 -3.19 3.06
CA VAL A 310 22.69 -3.43 2.70
C VAL A 310 23.05 -2.64 1.47
N ALA A 311 23.93 -1.65 1.57
CA ALA A 311 24.35 -0.81 0.45
C ALA A 311 25.72 -1.22 -0.10
N ILE A 312 25.83 -1.29 -1.43
CA ILE A 312 27.10 -1.50 -2.13
C ILE A 312 27.27 -0.37 -3.14
N ASN A 313 28.26 0.49 -2.93
CA ASN A 313 28.56 1.60 -3.83
C ASN A 313 30.08 1.85 -3.86
N LYS A 314 30.60 2.28 -5.01
CA LYS A 314 32.00 2.70 -5.14
C LYS A 314 32.30 4.09 -4.59
N ASP A 315 31.28 4.93 -4.49
CA ASP A 315 31.33 6.28 -3.95
C ASP A 315 31.00 6.23 -2.45
N GLU A 316 32.01 6.46 -1.61
CA GLU A 316 31.88 6.45 -0.15
C GLU A 316 31.00 7.57 0.39
N THR A 317 30.77 8.62 -0.42
CA THR A 317 29.93 9.78 -0.04
C THR A 317 28.48 9.64 -0.52
N ALA A 318 28.13 8.50 -1.12
CA ALA A 318 26.78 8.28 -1.63
C ALA A 318 25.74 8.31 -0.49
N PRO A 319 24.67 9.14 -0.58
CA PRO A 319 23.65 9.26 0.45
C PRO A 319 22.95 7.96 0.83
N ILE A 320 23.06 6.91 0.02
CA ILE A 320 22.50 5.60 0.35
C ILE A 320 23.10 5.03 1.64
N PHE A 321 24.34 5.39 1.98
CA PHE A 321 24.99 4.95 3.19
C PHE A 321 24.41 5.58 4.46
N ASP A 322 23.75 6.73 4.34
CA ASP A 322 23.09 7.41 5.48
C ASP A 322 21.88 6.61 6.01
N VAL A 323 21.28 5.76 5.16
CA VAL A 323 20.11 4.93 5.50
C VAL A 323 20.42 3.44 5.56
N ALA A 324 21.63 3.03 5.23
CA ALA A 324 22.03 1.63 5.22
C ALA A 324 22.49 1.15 6.61
N ASP A 325 22.01 -0.03 7.02
CA ASP A 325 22.51 -0.71 8.23
C ASP A 325 23.93 -1.27 8.01
N TYR A 326 24.22 -1.72 6.79
CA TYR A 326 25.54 -2.19 6.37
C TYR A 326 25.94 -1.57 5.05
N GLY A 327 27.12 -0.98 5.01
CA GLY A 327 27.70 -0.36 3.83
C GLY A 327 29.00 -1.06 3.38
N ILE A 328 29.10 -1.36 2.10
CA ILE A 328 30.33 -1.86 1.48
C ILE A 328 30.77 -0.86 0.41
N VAL A 329 31.88 -0.16 0.66
CA VAL A 329 32.49 0.73 -0.33
C VAL A 329 33.36 -0.11 -1.26
N GLY A 330 32.94 -0.24 -2.53
CA GLY A 330 33.65 -1.07 -3.48
C GLY A 330 33.00 -1.18 -4.86
N ASP A 331 33.73 -1.79 -5.78
CA ASP A 331 33.22 -2.09 -7.12
C ASP A 331 32.23 -3.27 -7.05
N LEU A 332 30.99 -3.01 -7.41
CA LEU A 332 29.92 -4.02 -7.41
C LEU A 332 30.27 -5.25 -8.27
N ASN A 333 31.02 -5.08 -9.37
CA ASN A 333 31.44 -6.19 -10.22
C ASN A 333 32.43 -7.16 -9.54
N LYS A 334 33.05 -6.75 -8.44
CA LYS A 334 33.91 -7.58 -7.60
C LYS A 334 33.18 -8.04 -6.33
N VAL A 335 32.50 -7.11 -5.67
CA VAL A 335 31.86 -7.36 -4.37
C VAL A 335 30.67 -8.32 -4.51
N VAL A 336 29.79 -8.10 -5.49
CA VAL A 336 28.56 -8.91 -5.62
C VAL A 336 28.86 -10.38 -5.96
N PRO A 337 29.74 -10.70 -6.94
CA PRO A 337 30.10 -12.10 -7.19
C PRO A 337 30.77 -12.77 -5.99
N ALA A 338 31.68 -12.07 -5.30
CA ALA A 338 32.33 -12.62 -4.11
C ALA A 338 31.34 -12.90 -2.98
N LEU A 339 30.38 -12.00 -2.74
CA LEU A 339 29.29 -12.20 -1.79
C LEU A 339 28.41 -13.41 -2.18
N THR A 340 28.08 -13.52 -3.46
CA THR A 340 27.28 -14.64 -4.00
C THR A 340 27.96 -15.99 -3.74
N GLU A 341 29.26 -16.09 -3.98
CA GLU A 341 30.03 -17.32 -3.74
C GLU A 341 30.10 -17.67 -2.24
N GLN A 342 30.31 -16.68 -1.38
CA GLN A 342 30.34 -16.93 0.07
C GLN A 342 28.98 -17.39 0.58
N LEU A 343 27.89 -16.80 0.08
CA LEU A 343 26.52 -17.21 0.46
C LEU A 343 26.19 -18.63 -0.03
N LYS A 344 26.64 -19.02 -1.23
CA LYS A 344 26.52 -20.40 -1.72
C LYS A 344 27.23 -21.38 -0.81
N ALA A 345 28.48 -21.06 -0.43
CA ALA A 345 29.27 -21.90 0.48
C ALA A 345 28.60 -22.05 1.86
N ALA A 346 28.16 -20.95 2.45
CA ALA A 346 27.47 -20.96 3.75
C ALA A 346 26.14 -21.74 3.71
N LYS A 347 25.38 -21.66 2.61
CA LYS A 347 24.16 -22.48 2.42
C LYS A 347 24.47 -23.97 2.30
N ALA A 348 25.54 -24.33 1.58
CA ALA A 348 25.96 -25.72 1.45
C ALA A 348 26.39 -26.32 2.79
N GLU A 349 27.14 -25.58 3.61
CA GLU A 349 27.52 -26.00 4.97
C GLU A 349 26.29 -26.21 5.88
N LYS A 350 25.30 -25.29 5.80
CA LYS A 350 24.08 -25.37 6.59
C LYS A 350 23.15 -26.51 6.18
N ALA A 351 23.21 -26.93 4.92
CA ALA A 351 22.47 -28.08 4.41
C ALA A 351 23.15 -29.42 4.72
N ALA A 352 24.44 -29.41 5.05
CA ALA A 352 25.22 -30.58 5.38
C ALA A 352 25.22 -30.91 6.90
N ASN A 353 24.80 -29.98 7.76
CA ASN A 353 24.62 -30.13 9.20
C ASN A 353 23.10 -30.24 9.55
#